data_9406b178dfc5ea795871f9c8f58b55c6
#
_entry.id   9406b178dfc5ea795871f9c8f58b55c6
#
_cell.length_a   1.000
_cell.length_b   1.000
_cell.length_c   1.000
_cell.angle_alpha   90.00
_cell.angle_beta   90.00
_cell.angle_gamma   90.00
#
_symmetry.space_group_name_H-M   'P 1'
#
loop_
_entity.id
_entity.type
_entity.pdbx_description
1 polymer ?
#
loop_
_entity_poly.entity_id
_entity_poly.type
_entity_poly.pdbx_seq_one_letter_code
_entity_poly.pdbx_strand_id
1 'polypeptide(L)'
;MKKIRKKELYREGEPRITPREMRDKGVKYVLDKIKRQPGYYVTNTERDLSQSDFKNRIMPHTQLLVAEERNQAGFFSLEITGGASVHVDMLRKQINPLEKLQVLGERMPDTMFQTLCRGINLFGYRPYPDNVIRMTVRTFARYVHVWRVFDFLNHIPNMVPVFEEVKAAGCILEPSICFSTGPEHTDAYYVRKVGEILDVTGEDILLCIKNHGGLGTSKRIGDLVRAIHDRYPDLVIHYHGHNTDGEDIGRIVAAVLNGAKIVDASDHAFTGFYGPPPLLSVVDILADYGYQAAGLDRQAVIETSNKLRPER
;
A
#
# COMPACT_ATOMS: atom_id res chain seq x y z
N MET A 1 6.63 20.55 30.22
CA MET A 1 6.29 20.21 28.83
C MET A 1 7.21 21.00 27.89
N LYS A 2 8.26 20.39 27.34
CA LYS A 2 9.08 21.02 26.29
C LYS A 2 8.22 21.12 25.03
N LYS A 3 7.98 22.33 24.52
CA LYS A 3 7.40 22.55 23.20
C LYS A 3 8.30 21.85 22.18
N ILE A 4 7.83 20.72 21.63
CA ILE A 4 8.46 20.11 20.46
C ILE A 4 8.33 21.14 19.35
N ARG A 5 9.46 21.72 18.90
CA ARG A 5 9.49 22.56 17.71
C ARG A 5 8.96 21.67 16.59
N LYS A 6 7.86 22.09 15.93
CA LYS A 6 7.45 21.52 14.64
C LYS A 6 8.68 21.61 13.73
N LYS A 7 9.39 20.49 13.56
CA LYS A 7 10.38 20.35 12.52
C LYS A 7 9.60 20.56 11.21
N GLU A 8 10.02 21.46 10.35
CA GLU A 8 9.44 21.52 9.00
C GLU A 8 9.69 20.16 8.38
N LEU A 9 8.62 19.37 8.22
CA LEU A 9 8.65 17.99 7.76
C LEU A 9 8.84 17.88 6.24
N TYR A 10 8.82 19.00 5.54
CA TYR A 10 8.99 19.04 4.09
C TYR A 10 10.08 20.04 3.69
N ARG A 11 11.06 19.55 2.90
CA ARG A 11 12.00 20.38 2.14
C ARG A 11 11.90 19.99 0.67
N GLU A 12 11.91 20.98 -0.21
CA GLU A 12 11.94 20.73 -1.64
C GLU A 12 13.20 19.93 -2.01
N GLY A 13 13.00 18.79 -2.74
CA GLY A 13 14.10 17.86 -3.07
C GLY A 13 14.28 16.68 -2.10
N GLU A 14 13.58 16.63 -0.96
CA GLU A 14 13.58 15.44 -0.10
C GLU A 14 12.84 14.26 -0.74
N PRO A 15 13.26 13.01 -0.45
CA PRO A 15 12.61 11.82 -1.01
C PRO A 15 11.17 11.62 -0.53
N ARG A 16 10.78 12.18 0.62
CA ARG A 16 9.44 12.05 1.19
C ARG A 16 8.36 12.56 0.24
N ILE A 17 7.25 11.83 0.17
CA ILE A 17 6.06 12.16 -0.61
C ILE A 17 4.91 12.48 0.35
N THR A 18 4.18 13.57 0.11
CA THR A 18 3.10 14.02 0.99
C THR A 18 1.80 14.24 0.23
N PRO A 19 0.63 14.21 0.92
CA PRO A 19 -0.66 14.57 0.32
C PRO A 19 -0.67 15.96 -0.31
N ARG A 20 0.03 16.92 0.31
CA ARG A 20 0.15 18.27 -0.22
C ARG A 20 0.90 18.28 -1.55
N GLU A 21 2.06 17.62 -1.62
CA GLU A 21 2.84 17.54 -2.85
C GLU A 21 2.04 16.88 -3.98
N MET A 22 1.30 15.81 -3.69
CA MET A 22 0.45 15.15 -4.67
C MET A 22 -0.66 16.10 -5.18
N ARG A 23 -1.33 16.84 -4.29
CA ARG A 23 -2.37 17.79 -4.69
C ARG A 23 -1.83 18.95 -5.53
N ASP A 24 -0.68 19.49 -5.13
CA ASP A 24 -0.11 20.70 -5.75
C ASP A 24 0.55 20.39 -7.11
N LYS A 25 1.16 19.20 -7.27
CA LYS A 25 1.97 18.82 -8.43
C LYS A 25 1.37 17.69 -9.29
N GLY A 26 0.37 16.99 -8.78
CA GLY A 26 -0.35 15.92 -9.49
C GLY A 26 0.30 14.54 -9.38
N VAL A 27 -0.47 13.52 -9.79
CA VAL A 27 -0.10 12.10 -9.71
C VAL A 27 1.16 11.79 -10.52
N LYS A 28 1.24 12.27 -11.76
CA LYS A 28 2.38 12.02 -12.64
C LYS A 28 3.70 12.47 -12.01
N TYR A 29 3.72 13.64 -11.37
CA TYR A 29 4.90 14.13 -10.67
C TYR A 29 5.35 13.18 -9.56
N VAL A 30 4.41 12.64 -8.78
CA VAL A 30 4.70 11.68 -7.71
C VAL A 30 5.31 10.41 -8.30
N LEU A 31 4.73 9.86 -9.37
CA LEU A 31 5.26 8.67 -10.04
C LEU A 31 6.67 8.89 -10.58
N ASP A 32 6.91 10.03 -11.22
CA ASP A 32 8.23 10.39 -11.76
C ASP A 32 9.26 10.60 -10.63
N LYS A 33 8.82 11.11 -9.47
CA LYS A 33 9.67 11.21 -8.27
C LYS A 33 10.08 9.84 -7.75
N ILE A 34 9.16 8.88 -7.69
CA ILE A 34 9.43 7.49 -7.28
C ILE A 34 10.43 6.82 -8.24
N LYS A 35 10.23 6.96 -9.55
CA LYS A 35 11.12 6.38 -10.57
C LYS A 35 12.56 6.84 -10.43
N ARG A 36 12.76 8.13 -10.13
CA ARG A 36 14.09 8.75 -10.01
C ARG A 36 14.85 8.39 -8.73
N GLN A 37 14.18 7.86 -7.71
CA GLN A 37 14.86 7.47 -6.48
C GLN A 37 15.74 6.23 -6.68
N PRO A 38 17.00 6.26 -6.22
CA PRO A 38 17.91 5.10 -6.32
C PRO A 38 17.48 3.94 -5.41
N GLY A 39 16.82 4.24 -4.28
CA GLY A 39 16.30 3.27 -3.33
C GLY A 39 14.86 2.83 -3.62
N TYR A 40 14.17 2.44 -2.58
CA TYR A 40 12.78 2.01 -2.61
C TYR A 40 11.95 2.78 -1.57
N TYR A 41 10.64 2.72 -1.69
CA TYR A 41 9.71 3.25 -0.70
C TYR A 41 9.02 2.13 0.08
N VAL A 42 8.54 2.45 1.28
CA VAL A 42 7.79 1.51 2.13
C VAL A 42 6.37 2.01 2.32
N THR A 43 5.40 1.13 2.11
CA THR A 43 4.02 1.29 2.58
C THR A 43 3.85 0.51 3.89
N ASN A 44 3.32 1.17 4.92
CA ASN A 44 2.89 0.47 6.12
C ASN A 44 1.45 -0.04 5.92
N THR A 45 1.27 -1.36 6.00
CA THR A 45 0.00 -2.04 5.72
C THR A 45 -0.76 -2.39 7.00
N GLU A 46 -1.03 -1.42 7.86
CA GLU A 46 -1.77 -1.64 9.11
C GLU A 46 -3.14 -2.29 8.88
N ARG A 47 -3.88 -1.88 7.84
CA ARG A 47 -5.19 -2.46 7.52
C ARG A 47 -5.08 -3.96 7.26
N ASP A 48 -4.08 -4.40 6.47
CA ASP A 48 -3.91 -5.81 6.14
C ASP A 48 -3.42 -6.61 7.35
N LEU A 49 -2.47 -6.06 8.09
CA LEU A 49 -2.04 -6.60 9.38
C LEU A 49 -3.24 -6.79 10.33
N SER A 50 -4.07 -5.76 10.51
CA SER A 50 -5.26 -5.83 11.35
C SER A 50 -6.24 -6.91 10.89
N GLN A 51 -6.45 -7.04 9.59
CA GLN A 51 -7.34 -8.04 9.02
C GLN A 51 -6.77 -9.46 9.17
N SER A 52 -5.51 -9.67 8.84
CA SER A 52 -4.88 -10.98 8.72
C SER A 52 -4.50 -11.57 10.07
N ASP A 53 -3.86 -10.80 10.94
CA ASP A 53 -3.36 -11.28 12.24
C ASP A 53 -4.34 -11.00 13.40
N PHE A 54 -5.11 -9.90 13.34
CA PHE A 54 -5.99 -9.47 14.43
C PHE A 54 -7.49 -9.54 14.11
N LYS A 55 -7.90 -10.07 12.96
CA LYS A 55 -9.32 -10.18 12.56
C LYS A 55 -10.06 -8.82 12.63
N ASN A 56 -9.37 -7.74 12.23
CA ASN A 56 -9.82 -6.35 12.32
C ASN A 56 -10.14 -5.86 13.74
N ARG A 57 -9.45 -6.36 14.78
CA ARG A 57 -9.68 -5.95 16.17
C ARG A 57 -8.92 -4.70 16.59
N ILE A 58 -7.92 -4.26 15.83
CA ILE A 58 -7.21 -3.00 16.12
C ILE A 58 -8.23 -1.86 16.11
N MET A 59 -8.29 -1.11 17.21
CA MET A 59 -9.26 -0.04 17.42
C MET A 59 -8.66 1.32 17.00
N PRO A 60 -9.50 2.32 16.68
CA PRO A 60 -9.01 3.65 16.31
C PRO A 60 -8.15 4.34 17.38
N HIS A 61 -8.38 4.07 18.67
CA HIS A 61 -7.54 4.65 19.72
C HIS A 61 -6.08 4.17 19.63
N THR A 62 -5.87 2.89 19.27
CA THR A 62 -4.53 2.34 19.03
C THR A 62 -3.87 3.02 17.83
N GLN A 63 -4.63 3.31 16.77
CA GLN A 63 -4.13 4.06 15.60
C GLN A 63 -3.75 5.49 15.98
N LEU A 64 -4.56 6.15 16.82
CA LEU A 64 -4.32 7.51 17.29
C LEU A 64 -3.14 7.62 18.26
N LEU A 65 -2.87 6.59 19.03
CA LEU A 65 -1.76 6.51 19.98
C LEU A 65 -0.39 6.75 19.31
N VAL A 66 -0.26 6.32 18.05
CA VAL A 66 1.00 6.36 17.28
C VAL A 66 0.92 7.29 16.06
N ALA A 67 -0.12 8.12 15.98
CA ALA A 67 -0.34 8.96 14.81
C ALA A 67 0.80 9.96 14.55
N GLU A 68 1.37 10.55 15.60
CA GLU A 68 2.48 11.52 15.47
C GLU A 68 3.74 10.85 14.94
N GLU A 69 4.13 9.70 15.48
CA GLU A 69 5.28 8.94 15.03
C GLU A 69 5.10 8.45 13.59
N ARG A 70 3.92 7.96 13.25
CA ARG A 70 3.59 7.55 11.88
C ARG A 70 3.62 8.70 10.90
N ASN A 71 3.15 9.88 11.33
CA ASN A 71 3.26 11.09 10.50
C ASN A 71 4.71 11.51 10.27
N GLN A 72 5.61 11.22 11.22
CA GLN A 72 7.04 11.49 11.09
C GLN A 72 7.79 10.40 10.32
N ALA A 73 7.30 9.16 10.33
CA ALA A 73 7.98 7.99 9.79
C ALA A 73 8.32 8.08 8.28
N GLY A 74 7.60 8.89 7.50
CA GLY A 74 7.93 9.12 6.10
C GLY A 74 7.64 7.95 5.17
N PHE A 75 6.63 7.15 5.49
CA PHE A 75 6.11 6.12 4.59
C PHE A 75 5.68 6.72 3.25
N PHE A 76 5.79 5.96 2.15
CA PHE A 76 5.10 6.30 0.91
C PHE A 76 3.61 6.45 1.17
N SER A 77 3.01 5.45 1.81
CA SER A 77 1.62 5.48 2.22
C SER A 77 1.40 4.64 3.49
N LEU A 78 0.29 4.90 4.16
CA LEU A 78 -0.25 4.07 5.23
C LEU A 78 -1.56 3.45 4.74
N GLU A 79 -1.58 2.12 4.52
CA GLU A 79 -2.81 1.43 4.19
C GLU A 79 -3.65 1.29 5.47
N ILE A 80 -4.61 2.23 5.64
CA ILE A 80 -5.34 2.46 6.89
C ILE A 80 -6.80 1.98 6.83
N THR A 81 -7.31 1.72 5.64
CA THR A 81 -8.72 1.35 5.43
C THR A 81 -8.87 0.42 4.21
N GLY A 82 -10.07 -0.08 4.00
CA GLY A 82 -10.38 -0.95 2.87
C GLY A 82 -10.60 -2.41 3.26
N GLY A 83 -10.82 -3.26 2.27
CA GLY A 83 -11.10 -4.66 2.51
C GLY A 83 -12.25 -4.88 3.49
N ALA A 84 -12.11 -5.85 4.39
CA ALA A 84 -13.14 -6.15 5.39
C ALA A 84 -13.18 -5.11 6.53
N SER A 85 -12.16 -4.28 6.70
CA SER A 85 -12.10 -3.34 7.84
C SER A 85 -13.25 -2.34 7.82
N VAL A 86 -13.66 -1.86 6.64
CA VAL A 86 -14.80 -0.92 6.50
C VAL A 86 -16.10 -1.54 7.01
N HIS A 87 -16.38 -2.79 6.62
CA HIS A 87 -17.57 -3.50 7.11
C HIS A 87 -17.51 -3.78 8.61
N VAL A 88 -16.34 -4.18 9.12
CA VAL A 88 -16.17 -4.45 10.56
C VAL A 88 -16.28 -3.15 11.36
N ASP A 89 -15.73 -2.04 10.89
CA ASP A 89 -15.88 -0.75 11.55
C ASP A 89 -17.35 -0.37 11.67
N MET A 90 -18.14 -0.44 10.57
CA MET A 90 -19.56 -0.10 10.58
C MET A 90 -20.43 -1.09 11.36
N LEU A 91 -20.32 -2.40 11.08
CA LEU A 91 -21.29 -3.40 11.52
C LEU A 91 -20.97 -3.99 12.89
N ARG A 92 -19.71 -3.99 13.32
CA ARG A 92 -19.29 -4.62 14.58
C ARG A 92 -18.77 -3.62 15.61
N LYS A 93 -17.99 -2.63 15.17
CA LYS A 93 -17.43 -1.61 16.06
C LYS A 93 -18.34 -0.39 16.19
N GLN A 94 -19.35 -0.25 15.31
CA GLN A 94 -20.25 0.91 15.24
C GLN A 94 -19.49 2.24 15.04
N ILE A 95 -18.44 2.19 14.22
CA ILE A 95 -17.58 3.32 13.90
C ILE A 95 -17.90 3.80 12.49
N ASN A 96 -18.08 5.10 12.31
CA ASN A 96 -18.15 5.71 10.99
C ASN A 96 -16.75 5.73 10.35
N PRO A 97 -16.51 4.99 9.25
CA PRO A 97 -15.19 4.92 8.65
C PRO A 97 -14.71 6.25 8.08
N LEU A 98 -15.60 7.15 7.66
CA LEU A 98 -15.22 8.46 7.12
C LEU A 98 -14.78 9.41 8.24
N GLU A 99 -15.51 9.42 9.36
CA GLU A 99 -15.12 10.19 10.55
C GLU A 99 -13.78 9.72 11.11
N LYS A 100 -13.57 8.40 11.17
CA LYS A 100 -12.27 7.82 11.53
C LYS A 100 -11.14 8.33 10.62
N LEU A 101 -11.34 8.31 9.31
CA LEU A 101 -10.34 8.78 8.35
C LEU A 101 -10.09 10.29 8.47
N GLN A 102 -11.13 11.08 8.74
CA GLN A 102 -10.98 12.52 8.98
C GLN A 102 -10.11 12.77 10.20
N VAL A 103 -10.42 12.18 11.35
CA VAL A 103 -9.66 12.37 12.59
C VAL A 103 -8.21 11.92 12.45
N LEU A 104 -7.97 10.78 11.79
CA LEU A 104 -6.62 10.29 11.53
C LEU A 104 -5.86 11.21 10.56
N GLY A 105 -6.52 11.75 9.53
CA GLY A 105 -5.91 12.69 8.58
C GLY A 105 -5.51 14.01 9.24
N GLU A 106 -6.29 14.52 10.19
CA GLU A 106 -5.95 15.70 10.98
C GLU A 106 -4.70 15.48 11.85
N ARG A 107 -4.47 14.23 12.30
CA ARG A 107 -3.29 13.84 13.10
C ARG A 107 -2.07 13.47 12.25
N MET A 108 -2.29 13.06 11.00
CA MET A 108 -1.25 12.61 10.07
C MET A 108 -1.31 13.37 8.73
N PRO A 109 -1.19 14.72 8.73
CA PRO A 109 -1.39 15.54 7.53
C PRO A 109 -0.33 15.34 6.43
N ASP A 110 0.84 14.80 6.78
CA ASP A 110 1.94 14.58 5.85
C ASP A 110 2.04 13.12 5.38
N THR A 111 1.13 12.24 5.81
CA THR A 111 1.10 10.82 5.45
C THR A 111 0.01 10.55 4.43
N MET A 112 0.36 9.98 3.27
CA MET A 112 -0.63 9.54 2.31
C MET A 112 -1.38 8.32 2.84
N PHE A 113 -2.71 8.36 2.82
CA PHE A 113 -3.54 7.21 3.15
C PHE A 113 -3.81 6.37 1.93
N GLN A 114 -3.77 5.06 2.13
CA GLN A 114 -4.06 4.05 1.12
C GLN A 114 -5.26 3.21 1.53
N THR A 115 -6.02 2.78 0.53
CA THR A 115 -7.14 1.84 0.69
C THR A 115 -6.98 0.62 -0.21
N LEU A 116 -7.54 -0.52 0.23
CA LEU A 116 -7.73 -1.71 -0.59
C LEU A 116 -9.18 -1.79 -1.06
N CYS A 117 -9.40 -1.89 -2.37
CA CYS A 117 -10.70 -2.00 -3.01
C CYS A 117 -10.79 -3.28 -3.86
N ARG A 118 -11.91 -4.01 -3.76
CA ARG A 118 -12.15 -5.26 -4.49
C ARG A 118 -12.95 -5.00 -5.77
N GLY A 119 -12.46 -4.12 -6.64
CA GLY A 119 -13.16 -3.77 -7.87
C GLY A 119 -14.63 -3.42 -7.61
N ILE A 120 -15.55 -3.96 -8.43
CA ILE A 120 -17.00 -3.72 -8.27
C ILE A 120 -17.60 -4.20 -6.95
N ASN A 121 -16.87 -5.03 -6.18
CA ASN A 121 -17.30 -5.44 -4.83
C ASN A 121 -16.92 -4.41 -3.76
N LEU A 122 -16.20 -3.34 -4.10
CA LEU A 122 -15.73 -2.30 -3.19
C LEU A 122 -15.04 -2.90 -1.94
N PHE A 123 -15.64 -2.71 -0.77
CA PHE A 123 -15.16 -3.24 0.51
C PHE A 123 -15.91 -4.51 0.93
N GLY A 124 -16.90 -4.94 0.11
CA GLY A 124 -17.76 -6.10 0.35
C GLY A 124 -17.34 -7.36 -0.38
N TYR A 125 -18.31 -8.28 -0.52
CA TYR A 125 -18.14 -9.59 -1.13
C TYR A 125 -19.14 -9.87 -2.26
N ARG A 126 -19.92 -8.88 -2.66
CA ARG A 126 -20.89 -8.93 -3.76
C ARG A 126 -20.74 -7.69 -4.62
N PRO A 127 -21.01 -7.77 -5.91
CA PRO A 127 -20.99 -6.61 -6.80
C PRO A 127 -22.01 -5.56 -6.36
N TYR A 128 -21.61 -4.31 -6.43
CA TYR A 128 -22.47 -3.15 -6.23
C TYR A 128 -22.88 -2.54 -7.56
N PRO A 129 -24.04 -1.84 -7.63
CA PRO A 129 -24.41 -1.04 -8.80
C PRO A 129 -23.40 0.08 -9.09
N ASP A 130 -23.24 0.44 -10.34
CA ASP A 130 -22.23 1.40 -10.81
C ASP A 130 -22.32 2.77 -10.08
N ASN A 131 -23.52 3.29 -9.87
CA ASN A 131 -23.74 4.54 -9.14
C ASN A 131 -23.26 4.47 -7.68
N VAL A 132 -23.40 3.30 -7.02
CA VAL A 132 -22.90 3.08 -5.66
C VAL A 132 -21.37 3.01 -5.66
N ILE A 133 -20.78 2.33 -6.65
CA ILE A 133 -19.33 2.25 -6.82
C ILE A 133 -18.75 3.66 -6.95
N ARG A 134 -19.25 4.44 -7.89
CA ARG A 134 -18.76 5.81 -8.15
C ARG A 134 -18.96 6.74 -6.95
N MET A 135 -20.11 6.69 -6.30
CA MET A 135 -20.36 7.49 -5.10
C MET A 135 -19.42 7.12 -3.96
N THR A 136 -19.17 5.82 -3.75
CA THR A 136 -18.27 5.34 -2.69
C THR A 136 -16.84 5.81 -2.95
N VAL A 137 -16.34 5.66 -4.18
CA VAL A 137 -14.98 6.12 -4.52
C VAL A 137 -14.85 7.63 -4.30
N ARG A 138 -15.77 8.45 -4.82
CA ARG A 138 -15.76 9.92 -4.63
C ARG A 138 -15.78 10.32 -3.16
N THR A 139 -16.53 9.59 -2.35
CA THR A 139 -16.66 9.89 -0.92
C THR A 139 -15.36 9.60 -0.17
N PHE A 140 -14.77 8.42 -0.39
CA PHE A 140 -13.53 8.04 0.26
C PHE A 140 -12.30 8.78 -0.29
N ALA A 141 -12.29 9.18 -1.56
CA ALA A 141 -11.21 9.94 -2.19
C ALA A 141 -10.93 11.31 -1.55
N ARG A 142 -11.86 11.81 -0.71
CA ARG A 142 -11.63 13.01 0.11
C ARG A 142 -10.57 12.81 1.19
N TYR A 143 -10.33 11.56 1.58
CA TYR A 143 -9.46 11.18 2.69
C TYR A 143 -8.33 10.23 2.27
N VAL A 144 -8.51 9.51 1.15
CA VAL A 144 -7.60 8.47 0.67
C VAL A 144 -6.90 8.93 -0.59
N HIS A 145 -5.60 8.72 -0.67
CA HIS A 145 -4.73 9.25 -1.73
C HIS A 145 -4.30 8.16 -2.72
N VAL A 146 -4.14 6.91 -2.23
CA VAL A 146 -3.72 5.75 -3.04
C VAL A 146 -4.79 4.69 -2.99
N TRP A 147 -5.22 4.22 -4.17
CA TRP A 147 -6.28 3.23 -4.32
C TRP A 147 -5.72 1.94 -4.91
N ARG A 148 -5.43 0.96 -4.05
CA ARG A 148 -5.09 -0.40 -4.46
C ARG A 148 -6.36 -1.13 -4.85
N VAL A 149 -6.50 -1.47 -6.13
CA VAL A 149 -7.70 -2.09 -6.67
C VAL A 149 -7.36 -3.45 -7.25
N PHE A 150 -8.07 -4.49 -6.82
CA PHE A 150 -7.85 -5.84 -7.30
C PHE A 150 -9.15 -6.60 -7.59
N ASP A 151 -9.04 -7.56 -8.49
CA ASP A 151 -9.93 -8.70 -8.63
C ASP A 151 -9.08 -9.97 -8.46
N PHE A 152 -9.50 -10.91 -7.59
CA PHE A 152 -8.62 -12.03 -7.22
C PHE A 152 -8.43 -13.06 -8.36
N LEU A 153 -9.30 -13.03 -9.38
CA LEU A 153 -9.15 -13.81 -10.63
C LEU A 153 -8.44 -13.03 -11.74
N ASN A 154 -7.96 -11.82 -11.45
CA ASN A 154 -7.38 -10.91 -12.44
C ASN A 154 -8.34 -10.61 -13.60
N HIS A 155 -9.65 -10.50 -13.31
CA HIS A 155 -10.66 -10.12 -14.30
C HIS A 155 -10.77 -8.60 -14.39
N ILE A 156 -10.03 -8.00 -15.34
CA ILE A 156 -9.86 -6.56 -15.47
C ILE A 156 -11.19 -5.79 -15.54
N PRO A 157 -12.23 -6.25 -16.30
CA PRO A 157 -13.51 -5.53 -16.37
C PRO A 157 -14.17 -5.26 -15.01
N ASN A 158 -13.97 -6.12 -14.01
CA ASN A 158 -14.48 -5.89 -12.66
C ASN A 158 -13.82 -4.71 -11.92
N MET A 159 -12.71 -4.21 -12.42
CA MET A 159 -11.96 -3.12 -11.78
C MET A 159 -12.17 -1.77 -12.47
N VAL A 160 -12.56 -1.79 -13.76
CA VAL A 160 -12.65 -0.58 -14.62
C VAL A 160 -13.50 0.54 -14.03
N PRO A 161 -14.73 0.32 -13.50
CA PRO A 161 -15.53 1.40 -12.93
C PRO A 161 -14.84 2.13 -11.76
N VAL A 162 -14.04 1.38 -10.97
CA VAL A 162 -13.24 1.97 -9.88
C VAL A 162 -12.05 2.73 -10.45
N PHE A 163 -11.36 2.20 -11.46
CA PHE A 163 -10.22 2.86 -12.11
C PHE A 163 -10.60 4.25 -12.64
N GLU A 164 -11.70 4.32 -13.38
CA GLU A 164 -12.20 5.57 -13.94
C GLU A 164 -12.45 6.62 -12.86
N GLU A 165 -13.11 6.22 -11.80
CA GLU A 165 -13.51 7.14 -10.74
C GLU A 165 -12.32 7.59 -9.85
N VAL A 166 -11.36 6.70 -9.59
CA VAL A 166 -10.12 7.04 -8.85
C VAL A 166 -9.30 8.06 -9.64
N LYS A 167 -9.16 7.87 -10.96
CA LYS A 167 -8.45 8.82 -11.82
C LYS A 167 -9.18 10.16 -11.90
N ALA A 168 -10.52 10.14 -12.05
CA ALA A 168 -11.33 11.35 -12.05
C ALA A 168 -11.23 12.13 -10.72
N ALA A 169 -11.03 11.44 -9.61
CA ALA A 169 -10.83 12.05 -8.30
C ALA A 169 -9.40 12.61 -8.08
N GLY A 170 -8.47 12.42 -9.03
CA GLY A 170 -7.09 12.86 -8.91
C GLY A 170 -6.24 12.06 -7.89
N CYS A 171 -6.68 10.86 -7.55
CA CYS A 171 -5.96 9.95 -6.67
C CYS A 171 -4.98 9.05 -7.46
N ILE A 172 -3.98 8.51 -6.78
CA ILE A 172 -3.06 7.53 -7.34
C ILE A 172 -3.81 6.20 -7.49
N LEU A 173 -3.92 5.74 -8.73
CA LEU A 173 -4.49 4.44 -9.05
C LEU A 173 -3.39 3.37 -8.97
N GLU A 174 -3.68 2.30 -8.22
CA GLU A 174 -2.80 1.14 -8.03
C GLU A 174 -3.55 -0.15 -8.38
N PRO A 175 -3.72 -0.48 -9.69
CA PRO A 175 -4.23 -1.78 -10.10
C PRO A 175 -3.32 -2.90 -9.61
N SER A 176 -3.91 -4.03 -9.27
CA SER A 176 -3.16 -5.19 -8.78
C SER A 176 -3.35 -6.40 -9.68
N ILE A 177 -2.26 -7.14 -9.91
CA ILE A 177 -2.31 -8.53 -10.36
C ILE A 177 -2.15 -9.44 -9.14
N CYS A 178 -3.15 -10.30 -8.91
CA CYS A 178 -3.09 -11.31 -7.85
C CYS A 178 -2.19 -12.46 -8.29
N PHE A 179 -1.11 -12.68 -7.54
CA PHE A 179 -0.18 -13.77 -7.79
C PHE A 179 -0.73 -15.09 -7.29
N SER A 180 -0.55 -16.13 -8.10
CA SER A 180 -0.85 -17.52 -7.76
C SER A 180 0.18 -18.44 -8.42
N THR A 181 0.16 -19.72 -8.05
CA THR A 181 1.00 -20.78 -8.60
C THR A 181 0.14 -21.78 -9.36
N GLY A 182 0.72 -22.39 -10.38
CA GLY A 182 0.05 -23.37 -11.23
C GLY A 182 0.49 -23.25 -12.69
N PRO A 183 0.15 -24.21 -13.55
CA PRO A 183 0.64 -24.25 -14.93
C PRO A 183 0.20 -23.04 -15.76
N GLU A 184 -0.94 -22.44 -15.45
CA GLU A 184 -1.47 -21.25 -16.15
C GLU A 184 -0.79 -19.95 -15.72
N HIS A 185 -0.20 -19.90 -14.51
CA HIS A 185 0.32 -18.69 -13.88
C HIS A 185 1.80 -18.44 -14.26
N THR A 186 2.06 -18.36 -15.55
CA THR A 186 3.39 -18.09 -16.12
C THR A 186 3.72 -16.58 -16.12
N ASP A 187 5.00 -16.23 -16.35
CA ASP A 187 5.38 -14.81 -16.52
C ASP A 187 4.66 -14.18 -17.72
N ALA A 188 4.51 -14.92 -18.82
CA ALA A 188 3.76 -14.46 -20.00
C ALA A 188 2.29 -14.17 -19.68
N TYR A 189 1.65 -14.96 -18.82
CA TYR A 189 0.29 -14.69 -18.33
C TYR A 189 0.24 -13.36 -17.60
N TYR A 190 1.15 -13.11 -16.65
CA TYR A 190 1.13 -11.89 -15.85
C TYR A 190 1.50 -10.66 -16.67
N VAL A 191 2.51 -10.75 -17.53
CA VAL A 191 2.89 -9.66 -18.44
C VAL A 191 1.71 -9.27 -19.35
N ARG A 192 0.95 -10.25 -19.88
CA ARG A 192 -0.27 -9.97 -20.64
C ARG A 192 -1.34 -9.28 -19.78
N LYS A 193 -1.55 -9.73 -18.52
CA LYS A 193 -2.50 -9.08 -17.60
C LYS A 193 -2.13 -7.64 -17.27
N VAL A 194 -0.84 -7.34 -17.17
CA VAL A 194 -0.35 -5.97 -17.04
C VAL A 194 -0.68 -5.16 -18.29
N GLY A 195 -0.48 -5.72 -19.49
CA GLY A 195 -0.89 -5.08 -20.73
C GLY A 195 -2.38 -4.74 -20.77
N GLU A 196 -3.25 -5.71 -20.41
CA GLU A 196 -4.71 -5.48 -20.32
C GLU A 196 -5.08 -4.35 -19.34
N ILE A 197 -4.35 -4.21 -18.23
CA ILE A 197 -4.51 -3.09 -17.31
C ILE A 197 -4.10 -1.77 -17.97
N LEU A 198 -2.91 -1.73 -18.60
CA LEU A 198 -2.39 -0.52 -19.23
C LEU A 198 -3.25 -0.05 -20.40
N ASP A 199 -3.89 -0.97 -21.14
CA ASP A 199 -4.82 -0.66 -22.22
C ASP A 199 -6.04 0.18 -21.73
N VAL A 200 -6.48 -0.03 -20.48
CA VAL A 200 -7.63 0.69 -19.90
C VAL A 200 -7.22 1.85 -18.98
N THR A 201 -6.00 1.82 -18.43
CA THR A 201 -5.57 2.85 -17.47
C THR A 201 -4.56 3.84 -18.03
N GLY A 202 -3.80 3.48 -19.08
CA GLY A 202 -2.55 4.16 -19.44
C GLY A 202 -1.45 3.92 -18.41
N GLU A 203 -0.30 4.58 -18.57
CA GLU A 203 0.94 4.30 -17.85
C GLU A 203 1.11 5.10 -16.53
N ASP A 204 0.27 6.12 -16.31
CA ASP A 204 0.35 6.95 -15.10
C ASP A 204 -0.35 6.26 -13.90
N ILE A 205 0.16 5.09 -13.52
CA ILE A 205 -0.32 4.24 -12.43
C ILE A 205 0.85 3.66 -11.62
N LEU A 206 0.53 3.11 -10.44
CA LEU A 206 1.34 2.11 -9.76
C LEU A 206 0.85 0.73 -10.16
N LEU A 207 1.73 -0.25 -10.32
CA LEU A 207 1.31 -1.65 -10.49
C LEU A 207 1.62 -2.42 -9.23
N CYS A 208 0.60 -3.00 -8.58
CA CYS A 208 0.83 -3.90 -7.45
C CYS A 208 0.89 -5.36 -7.90
N ILE A 209 1.98 -6.05 -7.56
CA ILE A 209 2.04 -7.52 -7.56
C ILE A 209 1.55 -7.98 -6.19
N LYS A 210 0.34 -8.52 -6.14
CA LYS A 210 -0.35 -8.87 -4.89
C LYS A 210 -0.23 -10.36 -4.58
N ASN A 211 0.73 -10.72 -3.73
CA ASN A 211 0.97 -12.08 -3.25
C ASN A 211 0.35 -12.30 -1.85
N HIS A 212 -0.96 -12.12 -1.74
CA HIS A 212 -1.68 -12.26 -0.47
C HIS A 212 -1.79 -13.70 0.05
N GLY A 213 -1.38 -14.68 -0.76
CA GLY A 213 -1.29 -16.09 -0.33
C GLY A 213 0.08 -16.46 0.24
N GLY A 214 1.10 -15.59 0.12
CA GLY A 214 2.48 -15.94 0.49
C GLY A 214 3.05 -17.07 -0.35
N LEU A 215 2.74 -17.10 -1.66
CA LEU A 215 3.05 -18.21 -2.56
C LEU A 215 4.33 -17.98 -3.35
N GLY A 216 4.91 -19.09 -3.84
CA GLY A 216 6.10 -19.07 -4.70
C GLY A 216 7.39 -18.74 -3.93
N THR A 217 8.51 -19.06 -4.52
CA THR A 217 9.84 -18.77 -3.96
C THR A 217 10.27 -17.32 -4.21
N SER A 218 11.28 -16.87 -3.48
CA SER A 218 11.91 -15.55 -3.71
C SER A 218 12.40 -15.43 -5.16
N LYS A 219 12.98 -16.49 -5.73
CA LYS A 219 13.40 -16.51 -7.14
C LYS A 219 12.21 -16.31 -8.08
N ARG A 220 11.08 -16.99 -7.85
CA ARG A 220 9.88 -16.89 -8.69
C ARG A 220 9.31 -15.47 -8.70
N ILE A 221 9.29 -14.80 -7.56
CA ILE A 221 8.86 -13.40 -7.47
C ILE A 221 9.85 -12.46 -8.18
N GLY A 222 11.16 -12.66 -7.97
CA GLY A 222 12.18 -11.87 -8.66
C GLY A 222 12.09 -12.01 -10.18
N ASP A 223 11.92 -13.22 -10.70
CA ASP A 223 11.76 -13.47 -12.14
C ASP A 223 10.52 -12.77 -12.71
N LEU A 224 9.38 -12.82 -12.00
CA LEU A 224 8.15 -12.13 -12.40
C LEU A 224 8.34 -10.60 -12.44
N VAL A 225 8.91 -10.02 -11.37
CA VAL A 225 9.17 -8.57 -11.32
C VAL A 225 10.05 -8.15 -12.49
N ARG A 226 11.13 -8.91 -12.76
CA ARG A 226 12.04 -8.67 -13.90
C ARG A 226 11.29 -8.75 -15.22
N ALA A 227 10.49 -9.79 -15.45
CA ALA A 227 9.75 -9.97 -16.70
C ALA A 227 8.79 -8.80 -16.98
N ILE A 228 8.14 -8.26 -15.93
CA ILE A 228 7.28 -7.09 -16.04
C ILE A 228 8.13 -5.83 -16.29
N HIS A 229 9.21 -5.64 -15.54
CA HIS A 229 10.09 -4.48 -15.67
C HIS A 229 10.76 -4.42 -17.05
N ASP A 230 11.24 -5.55 -17.58
CA ASP A 230 11.85 -5.63 -18.92
C ASP A 230 10.86 -5.25 -20.02
N ARG A 231 9.57 -5.60 -19.84
CA ARG A 231 8.53 -5.27 -20.83
C ARG A 231 7.98 -3.86 -20.68
N TYR A 232 7.92 -3.34 -19.45
CA TYR A 232 7.36 -2.03 -19.08
C TYR A 232 8.31 -1.27 -18.15
N PRO A 233 9.48 -0.78 -18.64
CA PRO A 233 10.54 -0.23 -17.79
C PRO A 233 10.17 1.05 -17.06
N ASP A 234 9.19 1.79 -17.57
CA ASP A 234 8.70 3.02 -16.96
C ASP A 234 7.56 2.81 -15.92
N LEU A 235 7.11 1.57 -15.76
CA LEU A 235 6.05 1.25 -14.81
C LEU A 235 6.61 1.16 -13.40
N VAL A 236 5.99 1.86 -12.45
CA VAL A 236 6.36 1.75 -11.03
C VAL A 236 5.74 0.49 -10.44
N ILE A 237 6.58 -0.47 -10.07
CA ILE A 237 6.15 -1.74 -9.49
C ILE A 237 6.15 -1.63 -7.95
N HIS A 238 5.03 -2.01 -7.35
CA HIS A 238 4.82 -2.17 -5.92
C HIS A 238 4.64 -3.66 -5.59
N TYR A 239 5.46 -4.20 -4.69
CA TYR A 239 5.30 -5.58 -4.24
C TYR A 239 4.59 -5.65 -2.90
N HIS A 240 3.53 -6.44 -2.84
CA HIS A 240 2.77 -6.80 -1.63
C HIS A 240 2.81 -8.30 -1.42
N GLY A 241 3.24 -8.76 -0.27
CA GLY A 241 3.24 -10.17 0.09
C GLY A 241 2.85 -10.42 1.53
N HIS A 242 2.41 -11.65 1.81
CA HIS A 242 2.15 -12.15 3.15
C HIS A 242 3.22 -13.13 3.59
N ASN A 243 3.58 -13.10 4.87
CA ASN A 243 4.67 -13.89 5.44
C ASN A 243 4.22 -15.25 6.00
N THR A 244 3.20 -15.86 5.37
CA THR A 244 2.54 -17.09 5.85
C THR A 244 3.47 -18.30 5.96
N ASP A 245 4.54 -18.33 5.18
CA ASP A 245 5.55 -19.40 5.16
C ASP A 245 6.92 -18.93 5.69
N GLY A 246 7.03 -17.68 6.14
CA GLY A 246 8.28 -17.08 6.64
C GLY A 246 9.23 -16.56 5.54
N GLU A 247 8.91 -16.73 4.25
CA GLU A 247 9.80 -16.38 3.14
C GLU A 247 9.58 -14.98 2.55
N ASP A 248 8.56 -14.24 3.00
CA ASP A 248 8.19 -13.03 2.28
C ASP A 248 9.25 -11.90 2.33
N ILE A 249 10.08 -11.86 3.37
CA ILE A 249 11.24 -10.93 3.39
C ILE A 249 12.18 -11.24 2.22
N GLY A 250 12.47 -12.52 1.96
CA GLY A 250 13.27 -12.93 0.81
C GLY A 250 12.63 -12.58 -0.53
N ARG A 251 11.29 -12.68 -0.63
CA ARG A 251 10.53 -12.25 -1.83
C ARG A 251 10.59 -10.74 -2.03
N ILE A 252 10.50 -9.94 -0.96
CA ILE A 252 10.66 -8.48 -1.02
C ILE A 252 12.06 -8.12 -1.52
N VAL A 253 13.11 -8.75 -0.95
CA VAL A 253 14.49 -8.54 -1.42
C VAL A 253 14.59 -8.85 -2.91
N ALA A 254 14.12 -10.02 -3.33
CA ALA A 254 14.12 -10.40 -4.75
C ALA A 254 13.34 -9.42 -5.63
N ALA A 255 12.20 -8.90 -5.16
CA ALA A 255 11.41 -7.90 -5.89
C ALA A 255 12.19 -6.59 -6.06
N VAL A 256 12.79 -6.06 -5.00
CA VAL A 256 13.57 -4.79 -5.06
C VAL A 256 14.80 -4.94 -5.97
N LEU A 257 15.54 -6.05 -5.85
CA LEU A 257 16.71 -6.34 -6.70
C LEU A 257 16.35 -6.45 -8.19
N ASN A 258 15.10 -6.71 -8.52
CA ASN A 258 14.61 -6.86 -9.89
C ASN A 258 13.71 -5.70 -10.37
N GLY A 259 13.65 -4.57 -9.63
CA GLY A 259 13.05 -3.34 -10.11
C GLY A 259 11.80 -2.85 -9.39
N ALA A 260 11.32 -3.55 -8.34
CA ALA A 260 10.24 -3.00 -7.51
C ALA A 260 10.71 -1.74 -6.77
N LYS A 261 9.89 -0.69 -6.82
CA LYS A 261 10.19 0.62 -6.23
C LYS A 261 9.45 0.89 -4.93
N ILE A 262 8.41 0.13 -4.65
CA ILE A 262 7.64 0.23 -3.40
C ILE A 262 7.43 -1.19 -2.88
N VAL A 263 7.49 -1.35 -1.55
CA VAL A 263 7.23 -2.62 -0.88
C VAL A 263 6.33 -2.42 0.33
N ASP A 264 5.54 -3.44 0.61
CA ASP A 264 4.68 -3.49 1.78
C ASP A 264 5.39 -4.14 2.97
N ALA A 265 5.21 -3.54 4.13
CA ALA A 265 5.61 -4.10 5.41
C ALA A 265 4.66 -3.62 6.50
N SER A 266 4.72 -4.20 7.69
CA SER A 266 3.81 -3.86 8.78
C SER A 266 4.54 -3.48 10.05
N ASP A 267 3.83 -2.82 10.98
CA ASP A 267 4.38 -2.43 12.28
C ASP A 267 4.98 -3.62 13.02
N HIS A 268 6.28 -3.53 13.31
CA HIS A 268 7.06 -4.62 13.88
C HIS A 268 6.47 -5.19 15.18
N ALA A 269 5.86 -4.33 16.00
CA ALA A 269 5.26 -4.76 17.27
C ALA A 269 4.04 -5.68 17.09
N PHE A 270 3.34 -5.57 15.95
CA PHE A 270 2.08 -6.27 15.69
C PHE A 270 2.20 -7.41 14.68
N THR A 271 3.30 -7.52 13.96
CA THR A 271 3.47 -8.59 12.96
C THR A 271 3.30 -9.98 13.57
N GLY A 272 2.54 -10.81 12.87
CA GLY A 272 2.27 -12.20 13.17
C GLY A 272 2.68 -13.12 12.01
N PHE A 273 1.86 -14.15 11.75
CA PHE A 273 2.17 -15.17 10.74
C PHE A 273 1.42 -14.98 9.42
N TYR A 274 0.32 -14.22 9.41
CA TYR A 274 -0.60 -14.18 8.26
C TYR A 274 -0.56 -12.87 7.47
N GLY A 275 -0.03 -11.82 8.06
CA GLY A 275 0.09 -10.50 7.45
C GLY A 275 1.42 -10.28 6.74
N PRO A 276 1.64 -9.06 6.22
CA PRO A 276 2.92 -8.64 5.66
C PRO A 276 4.04 -8.69 6.72
N PRO A 277 5.31 -8.81 6.28
CA PRO A 277 6.44 -9.01 7.19
C PRO A 277 6.78 -7.77 8.04
N PRO A 278 7.61 -7.95 9.09
CA PRO A 278 7.99 -6.85 9.98
C PRO A 278 8.86 -5.82 9.28
N LEU A 279 8.42 -4.56 9.34
CA LEU A 279 9.00 -3.43 8.63
C LEU A 279 10.50 -3.23 8.90
N LEU A 280 10.91 -3.25 10.18
CA LEU A 280 12.32 -3.04 10.52
C LEU A 280 13.22 -4.14 9.96
N SER A 281 12.75 -5.40 9.95
CA SER A 281 13.52 -6.51 9.37
C SER A 281 13.68 -6.35 7.85
N VAL A 282 12.64 -5.89 7.16
CA VAL A 282 12.70 -5.60 5.72
C VAL A 282 13.71 -4.50 5.42
N VAL A 283 13.66 -3.41 6.19
CA VAL A 283 14.55 -2.25 6.00
C VAL A 283 16.00 -2.60 6.29
N ASP A 284 16.26 -3.32 7.39
CA ASP A 284 17.63 -3.67 7.80
C ASP A 284 18.25 -4.67 6.78
N ILE A 285 17.51 -5.67 6.32
CA ILE A 285 18.02 -6.64 5.35
C ILE A 285 18.28 -5.97 3.98
N LEU A 286 17.38 -5.12 3.49
CA LEU A 286 17.60 -4.40 2.22
C LEU A 286 18.78 -3.44 2.31
N ALA A 287 19.06 -2.86 3.47
CA ALA A 287 20.25 -2.03 3.69
C ALA A 287 21.55 -2.83 3.52
N ASP A 288 21.58 -4.10 3.96
CA ASP A 288 22.74 -4.99 3.74
C ASP A 288 22.99 -5.28 2.26
N TYR A 289 21.94 -5.22 1.42
CA TYR A 289 22.06 -5.29 -0.04
C TYR A 289 22.36 -3.93 -0.71
N GLY A 290 22.55 -2.86 0.07
CA GLY A 290 22.86 -1.51 -0.42
C GLY A 290 21.64 -0.67 -0.84
N TYR A 291 20.43 -1.12 -0.53
CA TYR A 291 19.19 -0.39 -0.85
C TYR A 291 18.67 0.35 0.38
N GLN A 292 18.42 1.65 0.22
CA GLN A 292 17.89 2.50 1.28
C GLN A 292 16.39 2.78 1.09
N ALA A 293 15.64 2.75 2.19
CA ALA A 293 14.25 3.16 2.21
C ALA A 293 14.15 4.69 2.11
N ALA A 294 13.65 5.18 0.97
CA ALA A 294 13.59 6.60 0.66
C ALA A 294 12.62 7.35 1.57
N GLY A 295 13.09 8.38 2.23
CA GLY A 295 12.28 9.25 3.10
C GLY A 295 11.89 8.64 4.45
N LEU A 296 12.29 7.40 4.75
CA LEU A 296 11.91 6.71 5.99
C LEU A 296 12.74 7.21 7.19
N ASP A 297 12.05 7.65 8.24
CA ASP A 297 12.64 7.90 9.55
C ASP A 297 12.57 6.63 10.40
N ARG A 298 13.70 5.91 10.46
CA ARG A 298 13.81 4.65 11.21
C ARG A 298 13.54 4.82 12.71
N GLN A 299 13.89 5.99 13.28
CA GLN A 299 13.66 6.24 14.71
C GLN A 299 12.16 6.37 15.02
N ALA A 300 11.41 7.09 14.17
CA ALA A 300 9.97 7.21 14.31
C ALA A 300 9.26 5.84 14.19
N VAL A 301 9.76 4.94 13.33
CA VAL A 301 9.26 3.56 13.23
C VAL A 301 9.52 2.77 14.53
N ILE A 302 10.70 2.92 15.14
CA ILE A 302 11.02 2.28 16.42
C ILE A 302 10.11 2.81 17.55
N GLU A 303 9.89 4.12 17.59
CA GLU A 303 9.02 4.75 18.59
C GLU A 303 7.57 4.29 18.42
N THR A 304 7.06 4.20 17.17
CA THR A 304 5.78 3.58 16.85
C THR A 304 5.69 2.16 17.45
N SER A 305 6.68 1.32 17.18
CA SER A 305 6.70 -0.06 17.67
C SER A 305 6.73 -0.14 19.20
N ASN A 306 7.49 0.72 19.86
CA ASN A 306 7.59 0.74 21.33
C ASN A 306 6.25 1.13 21.98
N LYS A 307 5.53 2.09 21.40
CA LYS A 307 4.19 2.48 21.86
C LYS A 307 3.13 1.40 21.61
N LEU A 308 3.25 0.65 20.52
CA LEU A 308 2.29 -0.40 20.15
C LEU A 308 2.46 -1.71 20.92
N ARG A 309 3.67 -1.99 21.45
CA ARG A 309 3.92 -3.26 22.17
C ARG A 309 2.98 -3.55 23.33
N PRO A 310 2.62 -2.58 24.20
CA PRO A 310 1.64 -2.82 25.26
C PRO A 310 0.22 -3.08 24.78
N GLU A 311 -0.10 -2.68 23.53
CA GLU A 311 -1.43 -2.83 22.92
C GLU A 311 -1.63 -4.20 22.21
N ARG A 312 -0.59 -5.04 22.15
CA ARG A 312 -0.62 -6.37 21.51
C ARG A 312 -1.36 -7.42 22.41
#